data_817009d0f2a353a46c293abf51d8492f
#
_entry.id   817009d0f2a353a46c293abf51d8492f
#
_cell.length_a   1.000
_cell.length_b   1.000
_cell.length_c   1.000
_cell.angle_alpha   90.00
_cell.angle_beta   90.00
_cell.angle_gamma   90.00
#
_symmetry.space_group_name_H-M   'P 1'
#
loop_
_entity.id
_entity.type
_entity.pdbx_description
1 polymer ?
#
loop_
_entity_poly.entity_id
_entity_poly.type
_entity_poly.pdbx_seq_one_letter_code
_entity_poly.pdbx_strand_id
1 'polypeptide(L)'
;MKIIDFRVRPPLKGILKTAMYANAPRRDRFTRQLGMEPAPSAQKKSMPLLLKEMKDAGVSRGVIMARLSDMLGSISHQDVQAICKAYPKIFVGIAGVDPPSRRAAL
;
A
#
# COMPACT_ATOMS: atom_id res chain seq x y z
N MET A 1 7.69 21.02 7.63
CA MET A 1 6.64 20.73 6.63
C MET A 1 6.11 19.32 6.83
N LYS A 2 4.80 19.15 6.82
CA LYS A 2 4.18 17.81 6.88
C LYS A 2 3.94 17.29 5.47
N ILE A 3 4.37 16.07 5.22
CA ILE A 3 4.16 15.39 3.93
C ILE A 3 3.19 14.25 4.13
N ILE A 4 2.18 14.16 3.26
CA ILE A 4 1.21 13.08 3.26
C ILE A 4 1.37 12.30 1.95
N ASP A 5 1.61 11.01 2.04
CA ASP A 5 1.65 10.12 0.88
C ASP A 5 0.25 9.57 0.64
N PHE A 6 -0.35 9.92 -0.49
CA PHE A 6 -1.73 9.54 -0.84
C PHE A 6 -1.87 8.11 -1.34
N ARG A 7 -0.78 7.35 -1.45
CA ARG A 7 -0.85 6.00 -1.99
C ARG A 7 0.21 5.09 -1.40
N VAL A 8 0.00 4.69 -0.17
CA VAL A 8 0.89 3.76 0.53
C VAL A 8 0.28 2.35 0.50
N ARG A 9 1.13 1.34 0.31
CA ARG A 9 0.75 -0.07 0.38
C ARG A 9 1.61 -0.77 1.40
N PRO A 10 1.22 -0.73 2.69
CA PRO A 10 1.99 -1.39 3.74
C PRO A 10 2.06 -2.91 3.52
N PRO A 11 3.19 -3.55 3.84
CA PRO A 11 3.34 -5.01 3.66
C PRO A 11 2.63 -5.78 4.78
N LEU A 12 1.31 -5.67 4.83
CA LEU A 12 0.46 -6.32 5.83
C LEU A 12 -0.77 -6.95 5.18
N LYS A 13 -1.24 -8.04 5.78
CA LYS A 13 -2.52 -8.70 5.47
C LYS A 13 -2.67 -8.98 3.96
N GLY A 14 -3.84 -8.72 3.39
CA GLY A 14 -4.11 -8.98 1.97
C GLY A 14 -3.30 -8.13 1.00
N ILE A 15 -2.71 -7.02 1.44
CA ILE A 15 -1.85 -6.19 0.60
C ILE A 15 -0.63 -6.99 0.13
N LEU A 16 -0.15 -7.93 0.94
CA LEU A 16 0.96 -8.82 0.56
C LEU A 16 0.64 -9.74 -0.61
N LYS A 17 -0.63 -9.93 -0.94
CA LYS A 17 -1.07 -10.75 -2.08
C LYS A 17 -1.20 -9.94 -3.36
N THR A 18 -1.07 -8.62 -3.30
CA THR A 18 -1.14 -7.78 -4.50
C THR A 18 0.10 -7.93 -5.36
N ALA A 19 0.02 -7.53 -6.62
CA ALA A 19 1.09 -7.70 -7.59
C ALA A 19 2.41 -7.07 -7.13
N MET A 20 2.35 -5.98 -6.39
CA MET A 20 3.53 -5.30 -5.86
C MET A 20 4.41 -6.23 -5.02
N TYR A 21 3.81 -7.11 -4.23
CA TYR A 21 4.53 -8.06 -3.38
C TYR A 21 4.59 -9.46 -3.96
N ALA A 22 3.55 -9.89 -4.68
CA ALA A 22 3.48 -11.22 -5.25
C ALA A 22 4.43 -11.39 -6.45
N ASN A 23 4.72 -10.32 -7.19
CA ASN A 23 5.62 -10.34 -8.34
C ASN A 23 6.80 -9.38 -8.11
N ALA A 24 7.63 -9.69 -7.14
CA ALA A 24 8.78 -8.87 -6.77
C ALA A 24 9.78 -8.67 -7.93
N PRO A 25 10.13 -9.69 -8.75
CA PRO A 25 11.07 -9.45 -9.87
C PRO A 25 10.57 -8.41 -10.87
N ARG A 26 9.29 -8.43 -11.20
CA ARG A 26 8.70 -7.43 -12.12
C ARG A 26 8.73 -6.04 -11.51
N ARG A 27 8.34 -5.92 -10.25
CA ARG A 27 8.38 -4.64 -9.52
C ARG A 27 9.79 -4.07 -9.49
N ASP A 28 10.77 -4.88 -9.11
CA ASP A 28 12.14 -4.43 -8.95
C ASP A 28 12.77 -4.03 -10.28
N ARG A 29 12.48 -4.79 -11.35
CA ARG A 29 12.93 -4.45 -12.70
C ARG A 29 12.36 -3.10 -13.14
N PHE A 30 11.07 -2.87 -12.93
CA PHE A 30 10.42 -1.60 -13.25
C PHE A 30 11.02 -0.44 -12.46
N THR A 31 11.25 -0.63 -11.17
CA THR A 31 11.87 0.37 -10.30
C THR A 31 13.26 0.75 -10.80
N ARG A 32 14.07 -0.23 -11.20
CA ARG A 32 15.41 0.03 -11.73
C ARG A 32 15.39 0.72 -13.08
N GLN A 33 14.40 0.43 -13.92
CA GLN A 33 14.21 1.12 -15.19
C GLN A 33 13.92 2.61 -14.99
N LEU A 34 13.34 3.00 -13.87
CA LEU A 34 13.12 4.40 -13.50
C LEU A 34 14.34 5.06 -12.86
N GLY A 35 15.48 4.36 -12.79
CA GLY A 35 16.70 4.87 -12.17
C GLY A 35 16.71 4.84 -10.66
N MET A 36 15.83 4.05 -10.04
CA MET A 36 15.72 3.93 -8.58
C MET A 36 16.09 2.52 -8.13
N GLU A 37 16.51 2.41 -6.87
CA GLU A 37 16.70 1.12 -6.22
C GLU A 37 15.41 0.71 -5.51
N PRO A 38 15.08 -0.61 -5.49
CA PRO A 38 13.92 -1.10 -4.74
C PRO A 38 14.02 -0.79 -3.25
N ALA A 39 12.90 -0.36 -2.67
CA ALA A 39 12.86 -0.02 -1.25
C ALA A 39 13.08 -1.26 -0.38
N PRO A 40 13.93 -1.19 0.65
CA PRO A 40 14.14 -2.33 1.56
C PRO A 40 12.87 -2.84 2.23
N SER A 41 11.94 -1.95 2.57
CA SER A 41 10.66 -2.34 3.16
C SER A 41 9.83 -3.21 2.23
N ALA A 42 9.85 -2.93 0.94
CA ALA A 42 9.15 -3.74 -0.06
C ALA A 42 9.83 -5.07 -0.30
N GLN A 43 11.16 -5.08 -0.40
CA GLN A 43 11.93 -6.30 -0.61
C GLN A 43 11.81 -7.28 0.56
N LYS A 44 11.87 -6.76 1.79
CA LYS A 44 11.82 -7.57 3.01
C LYS A 44 10.41 -7.73 3.57
N LYS A 45 9.40 -7.10 2.96
CA LYS A 45 8.01 -7.10 3.44
C LYS A 45 7.95 -6.69 4.91
N SER A 46 8.63 -5.61 5.26
CA SER A 46 8.85 -5.20 6.65
C SER A 46 8.15 -3.89 6.99
N MET A 47 7.22 -3.95 7.95
CA MET A 47 6.55 -2.74 8.47
C MET A 47 7.52 -1.82 9.20
N PRO A 48 8.40 -2.29 10.08
CA PRO A 48 9.37 -1.40 10.73
C PRO A 48 10.22 -0.64 9.73
N LEU A 49 10.64 -1.27 8.64
CA LEU A 49 11.41 -0.61 7.60
C LEU A 49 10.58 0.43 6.85
N LEU A 50 9.31 0.14 6.56
CA LEU A 50 8.42 1.12 5.93
C LEU A 50 8.24 2.36 6.82
N LEU A 51 7.99 2.16 8.10
CA LEU A 51 7.84 3.28 9.04
C LEU A 51 9.11 4.11 9.14
N LYS A 52 10.27 3.46 9.12
CA LYS A 52 11.56 4.16 9.11
C LYS A 52 11.75 4.97 7.83
N GLU A 53 11.46 4.38 6.67
CA GLU A 53 11.56 5.05 5.38
C GLU A 53 10.63 6.27 5.30
N MET A 54 9.41 6.15 5.78
CA MET A 54 8.47 7.26 5.86
C MET A 54 9.03 8.39 6.73
N LYS A 55 9.54 8.05 7.91
CA LYS A 55 10.11 9.03 8.81
C LYS A 55 11.34 9.73 8.20
N ASP A 56 12.23 8.97 7.58
CA ASP A 56 13.44 9.51 6.96
C ASP A 56 13.10 10.43 5.78
N ALA A 57 12.01 10.15 5.07
CA ALA A 57 11.53 10.97 3.97
C ALA A 57 10.67 12.16 4.41
N GLY A 58 10.39 12.30 5.69
CA GLY A 58 9.51 13.35 6.21
C GLY A 58 8.02 13.12 5.96
N VAL A 59 7.64 11.88 5.62
CA VAL A 59 6.24 11.50 5.40
C VAL A 59 5.59 11.20 6.75
N SER A 60 4.65 12.04 7.16
CA SER A 60 4.00 11.92 8.47
C SER A 60 2.78 11.00 8.43
N ARG A 61 2.08 10.91 7.31
CA ARG A 61 0.89 10.09 7.15
C ARG A 61 0.84 9.43 5.78
N GLY A 62 0.23 8.27 5.72
CA GLY A 62 0.00 7.54 4.48
C GLY A 62 -1.48 7.23 4.30
N VAL A 63 -1.96 7.30 3.07
CA VAL A 63 -3.33 6.95 2.71
C VAL A 63 -3.33 5.58 2.05
N ILE A 64 -4.15 4.66 2.57
CA ILE A 64 -4.32 3.31 2.06
C ILE A 64 -5.67 3.22 1.39
N MET A 65 -5.69 2.80 0.12
CA MET A 65 -6.92 2.67 -0.65
C MET A 65 -7.32 1.21 -0.78
N ALA A 66 -8.56 0.88 -0.40
CA ALA A 66 -9.17 -0.39 -0.75
C ALA A 66 -9.45 -0.41 -2.26
N ARG A 67 -9.36 -1.59 -2.88
CA ARG A 67 -9.66 -1.74 -4.30
C ARG A 67 -10.09 -3.16 -4.64
N LEU A 68 -10.84 -3.30 -5.73
CA LEU A 68 -11.13 -4.58 -6.35
C LEU A 68 -10.39 -4.62 -7.69
N SER A 69 -9.55 -5.63 -7.88
CA SER A 69 -8.79 -5.81 -9.11
C SER A 69 -8.43 -7.29 -9.28
N ASP A 70 -8.89 -7.90 -10.36
CA ASP A 70 -8.54 -9.28 -10.67
C ASP A 70 -7.08 -9.40 -11.15
N MET A 71 -6.59 -8.38 -11.83
CA MET A 71 -5.23 -8.39 -12.38
C MET A 71 -4.15 -8.09 -11.33
N LEU A 72 -4.39 -7.08 -10.49
CA LEU A 72 -3.37 -6.55 -9.58
C LEU A 72 -3.53 -7.03 -8.14
N GLY A 73 -4.60 -7.77 -7.87
CA GLY A 73 -4.98 -8.19 -6.52
C GLY A 73 -5.85 -7.15 -5.83
N SER A 74 -6.79 -7.64 -5.03
CA SER A 74 -7.73 -6.80 -4.30
C SER A 74 -7.22 -6.47 -2.91
N ILE A 75 -7.59 -5.29 -2.41
CA ILE A 75 -7.32 -4.87 -1.04
C ILE A 75 -8.69 -4.64 -0.39
N SER A 76 -9.04 -5.48 0.58
CA SER A 76 -10.35 -5.44 1.22
C SER A 76 -10.49 -4.24 2.17
N HIS A 77 -11.74 -3.79 2.37
CA HIS A 77 -12.02 -2.76 3.35
C HIS A 77 -11.67 -3.20 4.77
N GLN A 78 -11.88 -4.49 5.09
CA GLN A 78 -11.52 -5.05 6.39
C GLN A 78 -10.03 -4.95 6.67
N ASP A 79 -9.20 -5.27 5.68
CA ASP A 79 -7.75 -5.19 5.84
C ASP A 79 -7.28 -3.74 6.00
N VAL A 80 -7.82 -2.81 5.21
CA VAL A 80 -7.53 -1.38 5.36
C VAL A 80 -7.91 -0.90 6.76
N GLN A 81 -9.10 -1.25 7.23
CA GLN A 81 -9.57 -0.88 8.55
C GLN A 81 -8.66 -1.42 9.66
N ALA A 82 -8.24 -2.68 9.54
CA ALA A 82 -7.38 -3.31 10.53
C ALA A 82 -6.01 -2.61 10.61
N ILE A 83 -5.43 -2.25 9.47
CA ILE A 83 -4.14 -1.54 9.43
C ILE A 83 -4.28 -0.14 10.03
N CYS A 84 -5.34 0.59 9.69
CA CYS A 84 -5.58 1.91 10.25
C CYS A 84 -5.84 1.89 11.76
N LYS A 85 -6.47 0.83 12.27
CA LYS A 85 -6.65 0.64 13.71
C LYS A 85 -5.33 0.35 14.42
N ALA A 86 -4.45 -0.41 13.78
CA ALA A 86 -3.15 -0.74 14.34
C ALA A 86 -2.20 0.47 14.36
N TYR A 87 -2.33 1.38 13.40
CA TYR A 87 -1.46 2.55 13.24
C TYR A 87 -2.30 3.83 13.03
N PRO A 88 -3.14 4.22 14.02
CA PRO A 88 -4.15 5.28 13.81
C PRO A 88 -3.57 6.66 13.60
N LYS A 89 -2.33 6.90 14.03
CA LYS A 89 -1.65 8.19 13.86
C LYS A 89 -0.88 8.29 12.54
N ILE A 90 -0.74 7.18 11.82
CA ILE A 90 0.08 7.09 10.62
C ILE A 90 -0.77 6.88 9.38
N PHE A 91 -1.73 5.95 9.41
CA PHE A 91 -2.49 5.58 8.24
C PHE A 91 -3.95 6.03 8.29
N VAL A 92 -4.43 6.48 7.13
CA VAL A 92 -5.83 6.82 6.87
C VAL A 92 -6.32 5.93 5.74
N GLY A 93 -7.50 5.36 5.86
CA GLY A 93 -8.08 4.48 4.86
C GLY A 93 -9.09 5.18 3.97
N ILE A 94 -9.11 4.81 2.69
CA ILE A 94 -10.12 5.25 1.73
C ILE A 94 -10.83 4.02 1.18
N ALA A 95 -12.17 4.08 1.13
CA ALA A 95 -12.99 3.04 0.53
C ALA A 95 -12.81 3.02 -0.99
N GLY A 96 -12.88 1.83 -1.56
CA GLY A 96 -12.86 1.65 -3.01
C GLY A 96 -14.06 0.81 -3.45
N VAL A 97 -14.56 1.06 -4.65
CA VAL A 97 -15.63 0.29 -5.26
C VAL A 97 -15.22 -0.13 -6.67
N ASP A 98 -15.81 -1.23 -7.15
CA ASP A 98 -15.68 -1.66 -8.53
C ASP A 98 -16.78 -1.00 -9.35
N PRO A 99 -16.48 -0.04 -10.26
CA PRO A 99 -17.48 0.68 -11.01
C PRO A 99 -18.45 -0.21 -11.80
N PRO A 100 -18.05 -1.36 -12.39
CA PRO A 100 -18.98 -2.28 -13.04
C PRO A 100 -19.97 -2.95 -12.09
N SER A 101 -19.72 -2.97 -10.78
CA SER A 101 -20.59 -3.62 -9.79
C SER A 101 -21.60 -2.63 -9.22
N ARG A 102 -22.85 -2.71 -9.69
CA ARG A 102 -23.94 -1.86 -9.16
C ARG A 102 -24.13 -2.04 -7.66
N ARG A 103 -24.02 -3.29 -7.18
CA ARG A 103 -24.21 -3.60 -5.76
C ARG A 103 -23.15 -2.94 -4.89
N ALA A 104 -21.92 -2.92 -5.32
CA ALA A 104 -20.83 -2.27 -4.59
C ALA A 104 -20.92 -0.75 -4.65
N ALA A 105 -21.45 -0.18 -5.75
CA ALA A 105 -21.60 1.25 -5.93
C ALA A 105 -22.79 1.86 -5.18
N LEU A 106 -23.82 1.04 -4.87
CA LEU A 106 -25.00 1.47 -4.13
C LEU A 106 -24.79 1.29 -2.62
#